data_7a653ac36b341ba0a8738494e7b6d68b
#
_entry.id   7a653ac36b341ba0a8738494e7b6d68b
#
_cell.length_a   1.000
_cell.length_b   1.000
_cell.length_c   1.000
_cell.angle_alpha   90.00
_cell.angle_beta   90.00
_cell.angle_gamma   90.00
#
_symmetry.space_group_name_H-M   'P 1'
#
loop_
_entity.id
_entity.type
_entity.pdbx_description
1 polymer ?
#
loop_
_entity_poly.entity_id
_entity_poly.type
_entity_poly.pdbx_seq_one_letter_code
_entity_poly.pdbx_strand_id
1 'polypeptide(L)'
;MSKEEADGFLKEVFTDRRFGEGRLLVEEFLTGPEVSIFGALVDDHYLILCPARDYKRLKEGDAGPNTGGMGAVASRQLVEPDMLERIEKEIVAPTVAGLKKDGLPYRGFLYFGLMLTPNGPKVIEYNCRFGDPECQAVMPLLSGDLASFCLHGAKGEFTPEEISFQNGWSVCCVLASKGYPETSRSGDAIQGLDDVANASVYHAGTKWNADKNCYETNGGRVLAVVAQGESLSEARQRAHNETKKVKFDGMQRRPDIGFASFV
;
A
#
# COMPACT_ATOMS: atom_id res chain seq x y z
N MET A 1 1.32 21.54 10.84
CA MET A 1 0.48 21.53 12.06
C MET A 1 0.77 22.81 12.80
N SER A 2 -0.22 23.64 13.05
CA SER A 2 -0.07 24.83 13.90
C SER A 2 0.04 24.42 15.37
N LYS A 3 0.41 25.37 16.24
CA LYS A 3 0.46 25.10 17.69
C LYS A 3 -0.93 24.74 18.22
N GLU A 4 -1.96 25.45 17.75
CA GLU A 4 -3.35 25.23 18.16
C GLU A 4 -3.86 23.84 17.74
N GLU A 5 -3.49 23.36 16.54
CA GLU A 5 -3.81 22.00 16.08
C GLU A 5 -3.09 20.95 16.94
N ALA A 6 -1.82 21.18 17.27
CA ALA A 6 -1.06 20.29 18.15
C ALA A 6 -1.65 20.21 19.55
N ASP A 7 -1.97 21.38 20.15
CA ASP A 7 -2.59 21.46 21.49
C ASP A 7 -3.97 20.77 21.49
N GLY A 8 -4.77 20.95 20.42
CA GLY A 8 -6.05 20.26 20.23
C GLY A 8 -5.89 18.74 20.19
N PHE A 9 -4.93 18.24 19.41
CA PHE A 9 -4.64 16.81 19.32
C PHE A 9 -4.14 16.22 20.65
N LEU A 10 -3.25 16.93 21.36
CA LEU A 10 -2.78 16.52 22.68
C LEU A 10 -3.93 16.40 23.68
N LYS A 11 -4.90 17.31 23.63
CA LYS A 11 -6.11 17.22 24.44
C LYS A 11 -6.94 15.98 24.11
N GLU A 12 -7.19 15.70 22.83
CA GLU A 12 -7.89 14.48 22.38
C GLU A 12 -7.22 13.21 22.90
N VAL A 13 -5.87 13.15 22.85
CA VAL A 13 -5.09 11.99 23.29
C VAL A 13 -5.11 11.83 24.81
N PHE A 14 -4.74 12.87 25.56
CA PHE A 14 -4.45 12.73 26.99
C PHE A 14 -5.63 13.09 27.89
N THR A 15 -6.50 14.01 27.47
CA THR A 15 -7.65 14.46 28.27
C THR A 15 -8.90 13.68 27.90
N ASP A 16 -9.25 13.67 26.62
CA ASP A 16 -10.49 13.05 26.13
C ASP A 16 -10.33 11.54 25.93
N ARG A 17 -9.08 11.03 25.96
CA ARG A 17 -8.71 9.60 25.80
C ARG A 17 -9.35 8.95 24.57
N ARG A 18 -9.52 9.71 23.49
CA ARG A 18 -10.17 9.26 22.26
C ARG A 18 -9.55 7.97 21.68
N PHE A 19 -8.25 7.77 21.89
CA PHE A 19 -7.50 6.61 21.41
C PHE A 19 -7.14 5.60 22.51
N GLY A 20 -7.77 5.73 23.70
CA GLY A 20 -7.46 4.91 24.87
C GLY A 20 -6.23 5.42 25.63
N GLU A 21 -5.68 4.55 26.50
CA GLU A 21 -4.41 4.83 27.21
C GLU A 21 -3.23 4.45 26.29
N GLY A 22 -2.30 5.39 26.11
CA GLY A 22 -1.16 5.16 25.25
C GLY A 22 -0.03 6.17 25.45
N ARG A 23 1.04 5.98 24.71
CA ARG A 23 2.16 6.92 24.61
C ARG A 23 2.05 7.67 23.30
N LEU A 24 2.44 8.93 23.29
CA LEU A 24 2.58 9.72 22.08
C LEU A 24 4.05 9.70 21.63
N LEU A 25 4.27 9.40 20.37
CA LEU A 25 5.56 9.57 19.72
C LEU A 25 5.57 10.94 19.02
N VAL A 26 6.61 11.73 19.27
CA VAL A 26 6.85 13.01 18.61
C VAL A 26 8.13 12.86 17.80
N GLU A 27 8.02 13.04 16.49
CA GLU A 27 9.11 12.83 15.55
C GLU A 27 9.44 14.12 14.78
N GLU A 28 10.58 14.12 14.09
CA GLU A 28 10.96 15.15 13.14
C GLU A 28 9.89 15.29 12.05
N PHE A 29 9.52 16.51 11.69
CA PHE A 29 8.62 16.75 10.55
C PHE A 29 9.40 16.57 9.25
N LEU A 30 9.08 15.48 8.55
CA LEU A 30 9.71 15.15 7.28
C LEU A 30 8.94 15.76 6.10
N THR A 31 9.67 16.13 5.06
CA THR A 31 9.12 16.63 3.78
C THR A 31 9.76 15.89 2.62
N GLY A 32 8.94 15.47 1.65
CA GLY A 32 9.36 14.75 0.47
C GLY A 32 8.27 13.78 0.00
N PRO A 33 8.49 13.09 -1.11
CA PRO A 33 7.59 12.00 -1.53
C PRO A 33 7.75 10.77 -0.62
N GLU A 34 6.62 10.14 -0.30
CA GLU A 34 6.62 8.84 0.37
C GLU A 34 6.84 7.70 -0.63
N VAL A 35 7.52 6.65 -0.19
CA VAL A 35 7.71 5.42 -0.93
C VAL A 35 7.63 4.22 0.00
N SER A 36 7.04 3.13 -0.50
CA SER A 36 6.95 1.85 0.17
C SER A 36 7.99 0.90 -0.42
N ILE A 37 8.92 0.46 0.40
CA ILE A 37 9.92 -0.56 0.05
C ILE A 37 9.56 -1.85 0.78
N PHE A 38 9.71 -2.97 0.12
CA PHE A 38 9.43 -4.29 0.69
C PHE A 38 10.69 -5.13 0.66
N GLY A 39 11.03 -5.74 1.78
CA GLY A 39 12.04 -6.76 1.89
C GLY A 39 11.40 -8.13 2.14
N ALA A 40 11.79 -9.13 1.37
CA ALA A 40 11.56 -10.52 1.76
C ALA A 40 12.80 -10.99 2.53
N LEU A 41 12.63 -11.27 3.82
CA LEU A 41 13.71 -11.61 4.74
C LEU A 41 13.67 -13.08 5.09
N VAL A 42 14.85 -13.70 5.13
CA VAL A 42 15.07 -15.04 5.67
C VAL A 42 16.32 -14.97 6.57
N ASP A 43 16.07 -14.81 7.87
CA ASP A 43 17.10 -14.60 8.89
C ASP A 43 17.98 -13.36 8.59
N ASP A 44 19.24 -13.54 8.14
CA ASP A 44 20.17 -12.45 7.79
C ASP A 44 20.29 -12.18 6.28
N HIS A 45 19.49 -12.89 5.48
CA HIS A 45 19.37 -12.65 4.04
C HIS A 45 18.12 -11.86 3.71
N TYR A 46 18.18 -11.06 2.64
CA TYR A 46 17.02 -10.32 2.16
C TYR A 46 17.02 -10.13 0.65
N LEU A 47 15.83 -9.98 0.09
CA LEU A 47 15.60 -9.57 -1.28
C LEU A 47 14.70 -8.32 -1.25
N ILE A 48 15.17 -7.22 -1.84
CA ILE A 48 14.34 -6.02 -2.04
C ILE A 48 13.41 -6.29 -3.22
N LEU A 49 12.11 -6.14 -2.96
CA LEU A 49 11.05 -6.36 -3.95
C LEU A 49 10.74 -5.08 -4.72
N CYS A 50 9.73 -5.17 -5.61
CA CYS A 50 9.29 -4.01 -6.38
C CYS A 50 8.77 -2.88 -5.48
N PRO A 51 9.30 -1.65 -5.59
CA PRO A 51 8.81 -0.50 -4.84
C PRO A 51 7.38 -0.14 -5.21
N ALA A 52 6.67 0.47 -4.24
CA ALA A 52 5.34 1.03 -4.48
C ALA A 52 5.18 2.40 -3.81
N ARG A 53 4.12 3.09 -4.15
CA ARG A 53 3.65 4.31 -3.49
C ARG A 53 2.16 4.21 -3.27
N ASP A 54 1.69 4.46 -2.04
CA ASP A 54 0.28 4.56 -1.73
C ASP A 54 -0.24 5.99 -1.77
N TYR A 55 -1.55 6.14 -1.79
CA TYR A 55 -2.29 7.40 -1.77
C TYR A 55 -3.20 7.41 -0.55
N LYS A 56 -2.68 7.93 0.56
CA LYS A 56 -3.31 7.85 1.89
C LYS A 56 -4.53 8.75 2.06
N ARG A 57 -4.60 9.90 1.35
CA ARG A 57 -5.69 10.84 1.50
C ARG A 57 -6.94 10.40 0.73
N LEU A 58 -8.11 10.70 1.31
CA LEU A 58 -9.40 10.30 0.74
C LEU A 58 -9.71 10.96 -0.59
N LYS A 59 -9.35 12.24 -0.76
CA LYS A 59 -9.74 13.06 -1.91
C LYS A 59 -8.57 13.32 -2.85
N GLU A 60 -8.92 13.71 -4.09
CA GLU A 60 -7.96 14.19 -5.08
C GLU A 60 -7.04 15.30 -4.54
N GLY A 61 -5.83 15.38 -5.10
CA GLY A 61 -4.83 16.36 -4.70
C GLY A 61 -4.32 16.16 -3.28
N ASP A 62 -4.33 14.93 -2.78
CA ASP A 62 -3.94 14.58 -1.42
C ASP A 62 -4.67 15.42 -0.35
N ALA A 63 -5.98 15.61 -0.54
CA ALA A 63 -6.85 16.35 0.37
C ALA A 63 -7.75 15.40 1.22
N GLY A 64 -8.34 15.97 2.28
CA GLY A 64 -9.24 15.23 3.16
C GLY A 64 -8.51 14.42 4.24
N PRO A 65 -9.23 13.56 4.97
CA PRO A 65 -8.65 12.74 6.03
C PRO A 65 -7.70 11.67 5.48
N ASN A 66 -6.79 11.19 6.34
CA ASN A 66 -6.01 9.98 6.08
C ASN A 66 -6.92 8.76 6.09
N THR A 67 -6.57 7.78 5.27
CA THR A 67 -7.27 6.50 5.12
C THR A 67 -6.27 5.35 5.22
N GLY A 68 -6.73 4.13 5.07
CA GLY A 68 -5.86 2.95 4.89
C GLY A 68 -5.22 2.84 3.50
N GLY A 69 -5.40 3.84 2.62
CA GLY A 69 -4.94 3.88 1.23
C GLY A 69 -6.10 3.83 0.23
N MET A 70 -6.14 4.81 -0.67
CA MET A 70 -7.15 4.95 -1.74
C MET A 70 -6.65 4.41 -3.09
N GLY A 71 -5.42 3.94 -3.12
CA GLY A 71 -4.79 3.35 -4.29
C GLY A 71 -3.29 3.27 -4.13
N ALA A 72 -2.65 2.58 -5.05
CA ALA A 72 -1.21 2.46 -5.10
C ALA A 72 -0.69 2.37 -6.53
N VAL A 73 0.57 2.70 -6.69
CA VAL A 73 1.32 2.50 -7.93
C VAL A 73 2.58 1.70 -7.60
N ALA A 74 2.92 0.72 -8.45
CA ALA A 74 4.13 -0.05 -8.30
C ALA A 74 4.91 -0.12 -9.63
N SER A 75 6.22 -0.02 -9.56
CA SER A 75 7.15 -0.23 -10.66
C SER A 75 8.58 -0.31 -10.14
N ARG A 76 9.43 -1.10 -10.82
CA ARG A 76 10.88 -1.06 -10.58
C ARG A 76 11.53 0.30 -10.93
N GLN A 77 10.82 1.11 -11.73
CA GLN A 77 11.26 2.45 -12.15
C GLN A 77 10.76 3.56 -11.20
N LEU A 78 10.04 3.20 -10.12
CA LEU A 78 9.45 4.17 -9.20
C LEU A 78 10.50 4.91 -8.35
N VAL A 79 11.63 4.26 -8.11
CA VAL A 79 12.75 4.80 -7.36
C VAL A 79 13.99 4.72 -8.23
N GLU A 80 14.71 5.84 -8.36
CA GLU A 80 15.96 5.87 -9.11
C GLU A 80 17.00 4.92 -8.53
N PRO A 81 17.86 4.29 -9.38
CA PRO A 81 18.82 3.27 -8.93
C PRO A 81 19.72 3.75 -7.79
N ASP A 82 20.27 4.95 -7.88
CA ASP A 82 21.16 5.54 -6.86
C ASP A 82 20.43 5.72 -5.52
N MET A 83 19.15 6.09 -5.55
CA MET A 83 18.35 6.23 -4.35
C MET A 83 18.00 4.86 -3.75
N LEU A 84 17.72 3.85 -4.60
CA LEU A 84 17.45 2.50 -4.14
C LEU A 84 18.70 1.89 -3.46
N GLU A 85 19.90 2.11 -4.01
CA GLU A 85 21.17 1.72 -3.39
C GLU A 85 21.38 2.40 -2.02
N ARG A 86 21.04 3.69 -1.93
CA ARG A 86 21.09 4.41 -0.65
C ARG A 86 20.12 3.84 0.36
N ILE A 87 18.87 3.55 -0.04
CA ILE A 87 17.85 2.93 0.81
C ILE A 87 18.35 1.58 1.33
N GLU A 88 18.91 0.76 0.45
CA GLU A 88 19.49 -0.52 0.84
C GLU A 88 20.60 -0.35 1.88
N LYS A 89 21.57 0.50 1.59
CA LYS A 89 22.77 0.71 2.43
C LYS A 89 22.45 1.41 3.76
N GLU A 90 21.59 2.43 3.73
CA GLU A 90 21.33 3.29 4.88
C GLU A 90 20.20 2.75 5.78
N ILE A 91 19.29 1.93 5.25
CA ILE A 91 18.07 1.49 5.95
C ILE A 91 17.92 -0.03 5.98
N VAL A 92 17.83 -0.70 4.81
CA VAL A 92 17.48 -2.14 4.78
C VAL A 92 18.57 -2.99 5.42
N ALA A 93 19.80 -2.86 4.95
CA ALA A 93 20.93 -3.65 5.48
C ALA A 93 21.18 -3.41 6.98
N PRO A 94 21.18 -2.15 7.50
CA PRO A 94 21.28 -1.91 8.93
C PRO A 94 20.12 -2.48 9.74
N THR A 95 18.89 -2.48 9.20
CA THR A 95 17.72 -3.07 9.86
C THR A 95 17.91 -4.59 10.02
N VAL A 96 18.28 -5.28 8.94
CA VAL A 96 18.51 -6.73 8.98
C VAL A 96 19.67 -7.08 9.93
N ALA A 97 20.76 -6.32 9.89
CA ALA A 97 21.87 -6.48 10.82
C ALA A 97 21.46 -6.23 12.29
N GLY A 98 20.57 -5.26 12.53
CA GLY A 98 19.99 -4.96 13.84
C GLY A 98 19.15 -6.12 14.37
N LEU A 99 18.24 -6.65 13.55
CA LEU A 99 17.44 -7.83 13.90
C LEU A 99 18.32 -9.01 14.33
N LYS A 100 19.37 -9.30 13.55
CA LYS A 100 20.34 -10.35 13.88
C LYS A 100 21.06 -10.08 15.19
N LYS A 101 21.56 -8.86 15.40
CA LYS A 101 22.28 -8.44 16.60
C LYS A 101 21.42 -8.56 17.85
N ASP A 102 20.14 -8.23 17.74
CA ASP A 102 19.20 -8.26 18.86
C ASP A 102 18.58 -9.65 19.09
N GLY A 103 19.01 -10.66 18.30
CA GLY A 103 18.52 -12.03 18.43
C GLY A 103 17.06 -12.20 18.03
N LEU A 104 16.58 -11.37 17.11
CA LEU A 104 15.22 -11.39 16.58
C LEU A 104 15.19 -12.08 15.20
N PRO A 105 15.05 -13.42 15.13
CA PRO A 105 14.97 -14.11 13.85
C PRO A 105 13.72 -13.65 13.11
N TYR A 106 13.88 -13.29 11.83
CA TYR A 106 12.77 -12.81 11.01
C TYR A 106 12.71 -13.57 9.69
N ARG A 107 11.55 -14.17 9.39
CA ARG A 107 11.26 -14.82 8.11
C ARG A 107 9.91 -14.37 7.62
N GLY A 108 9.91 -13.62 6.51
CA GLY A 108 8.68 -13.04 5.96
C GLY A 108 8.91 -11.72 5.27
N PHE A 109 7.83 -10.99 5.02
CA PHE A 109 7.86 -9.70 4.34
C PHE A 109 7.89 -8.56 5.35
N LEU A 110 8.91 -7.71 5.24
CA LEU A 110 9.04 -6.48 6.02
C LEU A 110 8.81 -5.27 5.11
N TYR A 111 7.87 -4.43 5.50
CA TYR A 111 7.56 -3.16 4.85
C TYR A 111 8.36 -2.04 5.51
N PHE A 112 8.95 -1.20 4.69
CA PHE A 112 9.64 0.03 5.06
C PHE A 112 8.87 1.19 4.44
N GLY A 113 8.12 1.96 5.24
CA GLY A 113 7.53 3.23 4.85
C GLY A 113 8.59 4.32 4.95
N LEU A 114 8.92 4.93 3.83
CA LEU A 114 10.03 5.90 3.76
C LEU A 114 9.54 7.24 3.23
N MET A 115 10.17 8.33 3.71
CA MET A 115 10.13 9.65 3.12
C MET A 115 11.46 9.92 2.39
N LEU A 116 11.41 10.23 1.10
CA LEU A 116 12.59 10.64 0.33
C LEU A 116 12.80 12.14 0.54
N THR A 117 13.60 12.49 1.55
CA THR A 117 13.89 13.88 1.89
C THR A 117 15.06 14.42 1.06
N PRO A 118 15.27 15.76 0.98
CA PRO A 118 16.45 16.34 0.35
C PRO A 118 17.79 15.84 0.94
N ASN A 119 17.76 15.39 2.21
CA ASN A 119 18.95 14.88 2.92
C ASN A 119 19.12 13.36 2.81
N GLY A 120 18.23 12.67 2.11
CA GLY A 120 18.23 11.22 1.92
C GLY A 120 16.97 10.54 2.42
N PRO A 121 16.91 9.21 2.33
CA PRO A 121 15.75 8.44 2.76
C PRO A 121 15.63 8.43 4.28
N LYS A 122 14.42 8.59 4.80
CA LYS A 122 14.09 8.53 6.23
C LYS A 122 12.98 7.52 6.47
N VAL A 123 13.09 6.73 7.53
CA VAL A 123 12.05 5.78 7.91
C VAL A 123 10.90 6.51 8.58
N ILE A 124 9.68 6.23 8.12
CA ILE A 124 8.42 6.65 8.74
C ILE A 124 7.91 5.53 9.65
N GLU A 125 7.82 4.31 9.10
CA GLU A 125 7.27 3.15 9.81
C GLU A 125 7.80 1.83 9.26
N TYR A 126 7.70 0.78 10.08
CA TYR A 126 7.85 -0.60 9.67
C TYR A 126 6.53 -1.35 9.84
N ASN A 127 6.24 -2.29 8.93
CA ASN A 127 5.15 -3.23 9.07
C ASN A 127 5.63 -4.65 8.77
N CYS A 128 5.26 -5.62 9.62
CA CYS A 128 5.65 -7.03 9.46
C CYS A 128 4.74 -7.78 8.45
N ARG A 129 4.41 -7.12 7.36
CA ARG A 129 3.51 -7.58 6.29
C ARG A 129 3.64 -6.68 5.08
N PHE A 130 3.03 -7.08 3.94
CA PHE A 130 2.83 -6.17 2.83
C PHE A 130 1.93 -5.00 3.21
N GLY A 131 2.09 -3.87 2.50
CA GLY A 131 1.14 -2.77 2.51
C GLY A 131 -0.20 -3.18 1.85
N ASP A 132 -1.25 -2.49 2.19
CA ASP A 132 -2.57 -2.60 1.58
C ASP A 132 -3.07 -1.17 1.32
N PRO A 133 -3.12 -0.69 0.05
CA PRO A 133 -3.28 -1.48 -1.19
C PRO A 133 -1.99 -1.74 -2.01
N GLU A 134 -0.80 -1.55 -1.49
CA GLU A 134 0.44 -1.73 -2.27
C GLU A 134 0.64 -3.18 -2.72
N CYS A 135 0.28 -4.17 -1.89
CA CYS A 135 0.37 -5.58 -2.26
C CYS A 135 -0.36 -5.85 -3.57
N GLN A 136 -1.57 -5.30 -3.71
CA GLN A 136 -2.39 -5.46 -4.91
C GLN A 136 -1.75 -4.85 -6.16
N ALA A 137 -0.91 -3.81 -5.99
CA ALA A 137 -0.15 -3.20 -7.08
C ALA A 137 1.14 -3.96 -7.39
N VAL A 138 1.83 -4.49 -6.37
CA VAL A 138 3.13 -5.17 -6.51
C VAL A 138 2.99 -6.57 -7.07
N MET A 139 2.03 -7.36 -6.57
CA MET A 139 1.88 -8.78 -6.94
C MET A 139 1.65 -9.04 -8.43
N PRO A 140 0.90 -8.24 -9.18
CA PRO A 140 0.74 -8.44 -10.61
C PRO A 140 2.05 -8.33 -11.41
N LEU A 141 3.06 -7.61 -10.91
CA LEU A 141 4.37 -7.48 -11.55
C LEU A 141 5.31 -8.63 -11.19
N LEU A 142 4.96 -9.47 -10.22
CA LEU A 142 5.76 -10.61 -9.79
C LEU A 142 5.68 -11.74 -10.83
N SER A 143 6.81 -12.37 -11.09
CA SER A 143 6.97 -13.58 -11.90
C SER A 143 7.70 -14.64 -11.10
N GLY A 144 7.43 -15.91 -11.40
CA GLY A 144 8.05 -17.05 -10.72
C GLY A 144 7.10 -17.74 -9.75
N ASP A 145 7.64 -18.56 -8.87
CA ASP A 145 6.88 -19.37 -7.92
C ASP A 145 6.96 -18.76 -6.50
N LEU A 146 6.02 -17.84 -6.21
CA LEU A 146 5.92 -17.22 -4.89
C LEU A 146 5.61 -18.24 -3.78
N ALA A 147 4.87 -19.32 -4.09
CA ALA A 147 4.51 -20.31 -3.10
C ALA A 147 5.74 -21.12 -2.67
N SER A 148 6.57 -21.57 -3.63
CA SER A 148 7.86 -22.22 -3.35
C SER A 148 8.80 -21.29 -2.58
N PHE A 149 8.95 -20.05 -3.04
CA PHE A 149 9.76 -19.04 -2.36
C PHE A 149 9.36 -18.85 -0.88
N CYS A 150 8.05 -18.69 -0.63
CA CYS A 150 7.55 -18.57 0.75
C CYS A 150 7.77 -19.85 1.57
N LEU A 151 7.60 -21.04 0.96
CA LEU A 151 7.81 -22.32 1.64
C LEU A 151 9.27 -22.52 2.02
N HIS A 152 10.21 -22.22 1.11
CA HIS A 152 11.65 -22.30 1.37
C HIS A 152 12.07 -21.27 2.43
N GLY A 153 11.61 -20.03 2.29
CA GLY A 153 11.87 -18.98 3.29
C GLY A 153 11.39 -19.34 4.69
N ALA A 154 10.22 -19.96 4.83
CA ALA A 154 9.71 -20.42 6.11
C ALA A 154 10.60 -21.52 6.74
N LYS A 155 11.26 -22.35 5.91
CA LYS A 155 12.24 -23.35 6.35
C LYS A 155 13.63 -22.76 6.66
N GLY A 156 13.88 -21.48 6.33
CA GLY A 156 15.18 -20.83 6.48
C GLY A 156 16.09 -20.97 5.24
N GLU A 157 15.52 -21.33 4.11
CA GLU A 157 16.21 -21.45 2.84
C GLU A 157 15.97 -20.17 2.01
N PHE A 158 17.04 -19.44 1.66
CA PHE A 158 16.92 -18.21 0.87
C PHE A 158 17.14 -18.52 -0.62
N THR A 159 16.06 -18.42 -1.40
CA THR A 159 15.98 -18.80 -2.81
C THR A 159 15.49 -17.62 -3.69
N PRO A 160 16.27 -16.51 -3.74
CA PRO A 160 15.81 -15.28 -4.44
C PRO A 160 15.58 -15.47 -5.94
N GLU A 161 16.17 -16.50 -6.57
CA GLU A 161 16.01 -16.84 -7.97
C GLU A 161 14.62 -17.40 -8.32
N GLU A 162 13.84 -17.83 -7.33
CA GLU A 162 12.49 -18.37 -7.57
C GLU A 162 11.48 -17.30 -7.97
N ILE A 163 11.77 -16.03 -7.64
CA ILE A 163 10.90 -14.90 -7.98
C ILE A 163 11.67 -13.78 -8.67
N SER A 164 10.97 -13.05 -9.50
CA SER A 164 11.47 -11.84 -10.17
C SER A 164 10.33 -10.86 -10.40
N PHE A 165 10.64 -9.64 -10.84
CA PHE A 165 9.63 -8.65 -11.19
C PHE A 165 9.77 -8.23 -12.65
N GLN A 166 8.64 -8.23 -13.36
CA GLN A 166 8.55 -7.75 -14.73
C GLN A 166 8.79 -6.24 -14.79
N ASN A 167 9.31 -5.79 -15.92
CA ASN A 167 9.32 -4.37 -16.23
C ASN A 167 7.88 -3.91 -16.52
N GLY A 168 7.58 -2.65 -16.20
CA GLY A 168 6.27 -2.07 -16.41
C GLY A 168 5.74 -1.40 -15.14
N TRP A 169 4.47 -1.03 -15.21
CA TRP A 169 3.76 -0.30 -14.17
C TRP A 169 2.47 -1.02 -13.81
N SER A 170 2.12 -0.95 -12.54
CA SER A 170 0.84 -1.42 -12.02
C SER A 170 0.17 -0.31 -11.23
N VAL A 171 -1.11 -0.08 -11.48
CA VAL A 171 -1.93 0.94 -10.80
C VAL A 171 -3.12 0.27 -10.16
N CYS A 172 -3.24 0.44 -8.86
CA CYS A 172 -4.34 -0.04 -8.04
C CYS A 172 -5.25 1.13 -7.65
N CYS A 173 -6.53 1.06 -7.98
CA CYS A 173 -7.54 2.02 -7.59
C CYS A 173 -8.50 1.39 -6.58
N VAL A 174 -8.59 1.95 -5.38
CA VAL A 174 -9.51 1.48 -4.34
C VAL A 174 -10.88 2.12 -4.53
N LEU A 175 -11.92 1.29 -4.40
CA LEU A 175 -13.33 1.69 -4.35
C LEU A 175 -13.80 1.52 -2.90
N ALA A 176 -14.14 2.63 -2.26
CA ALA A 176 -14.53 2.67 -0.85
C ALA A 176 -16.02 2.95 -0.68
N SER A 177 -16.60 2.47 0.42
CA SER A 177 -18.00 2.65 0.77
C SER A 177 -18.30 4.08 1.21
N LYS A 178 -19.57 4.44 1.22
CA LYS A 178 -20.05 5.73 1.73
C LYS A 178 -19.67 5.92 3.18
N GLY A 179 -19.08 7.08 3.49
CA GLY A 179 -18.68 7.49 4.83
C GLY A 179 -17.26 7.10 5.24
N TYR A 180 -16.57 6.24 4.46
CA TYR A 180 -15.18 5.89 4.73
C TYR A 180 -14.27 7.15 4.74
N PRO A 181 -13.29 7.30 5.65
CA PRO A 181 -12.80 6.33 6.64
C PRO A 181 -13.52 6.36 8.00
N GLU A 182 -14.32 7.38 8.29
CA GLU A 182 -14.93 7.60 9.60
C GLU A 182 -16.02 6.57 9.92
N THR A 183 -16.82 6.26 8.92
CA THR A 183 -17.87 5.24 8.97
C THR A 183 -17.82 4.39 7.71
N SER A 184 -18.54 3.26 7.70
CA SER A 184 -18.60 2.38 6.53
C SER A 184 -20.02 1.89 6.37
N ARG A 185 -20.68 2.29 5.27
CA ARG A 185 -21.99 1.75 4.94
C ARG A 185 -21.83 0.37 4.29
N SER A 186 -22.63 -0.60 4.75
CA SER A 186 -22.66 -1.96 4.22
C SER A 186 -24.03 -2.29 3.63
N GLY A 187 -24.09 -3.31 2.74
CA GLY A 187 -25.34 -3.80 2.14
C GLY A 187 -25.72 -3.17 0.81
N ASP A 188 -24.85 -2.32 0.23
CA ASP A 188 -25.06 -1.77 -1.11
C ASP A 188 -24.68 -2.79 -2.17
N ALA A 189 -25.59 -3.14 -3.08
CA ALA A 189 -25.34 -4.07 -4.17
C ALA A 189 -24.26 -3.55 -5.12
N ILE A 190 -23.28 -4.41 -5.41
CA ILE A 190 -22.16 -4.12 -6.31
C ILE A 190 -22.55 -4.61 -7.71
N GLN A 191 -22.43 -3.74 -8.70
CA GLN A 191 -22.77 -4.00 -10.09
C GLN A 191 -21.54 -3.83 -10.98
N GLY A 192 -21.54 -4.46 -12.16
CA GLY A 192 -20.54 -4.27 -13.21
C GLY A 192 -19.21 -4.99 -12.97
N LEU A 193 -19.14 -5.94 -12.03
CA LEU A 193 -17.93 -6.75 -11.82
C LEU A 193 -17.60 -7.59 -13.06
N ASP A 194 -18.60 -8.19 -13.69
CA ASP A 194 -18.44 -9.01 -14.90
C ASP A 194 -18.08 -8.18 -16.15
N ASP A 195 -18.26 -6.87 -16.12
CA ASP A 195 -17.89 -5.96 -17.21
C ASP A 195 -16.40 -5.60 -17.20
N VAL A 196 -15.70 -5.87 -16.10
CA VAL A 196 -14.26 -5.60 -15.97
C VAL A 196 -13.47 -6.65 -16.78
N ALA A 197 -12.77 -6.20 -17.82
CA ALA A 197 -12.09 -7.10 -18.76
C ALA A 197 -10.55 -6.90 -18.79
N ASN A 198 -10.07 -5.68 -18.58
CA ASN A 198 -8.65 -5.32 -18.74
C ASN A 198 -7.97 -4.96 -17.41
N ALA A 199 -8.50 -5.45 -16.31
CA ALA A 199 -7.97 -5.28 -14.97
C ALA A 199 -8.34 -6.48 -14.09
N SER A 200 -7.60 -6.67 -13.02
CA SER A 200 -7.97 -7.59 -11.95
C SER A 200 -8.80 -6.86 -10.90
N VAL A 201 -9.80 -7.53 -10.35
CA VAL A 201 -10.60 -7.02 -9.23
C VAL A 201 -10.30 -7.86 -7.99
N TYR A 202 -9.78 -7.22 -6.96
CA TYR A 202 -9.56 -7.86 -5.67
C TYR A 202 -10.66 -7.44 -4.71
N HIS A 203 -11.32 -8.44 -4.11
CA HIS A 203 -12.33 -8.24 -3.09
C HIS A 203 -11.68 -7.96 -1.73
N ALA A 204 -12.18 -6.92 -1.02
CA ALA A 204 -11.82 -6.59 0.33
C ALA A 204 -13.09 -6.61 1.21
N GLY A 205 -13.68 -5.48 1.51
CA GLY A 205 -14.92 -5.40 2.27
C GLY A 205 -16.15 -5.73 1.42
N THR A 206 -16.31 -6.99 1.03
CA THR A 206 -17.46 -7.50 0.27
C THR A 206 -18.07 -8.71 0.93
N LYS A 207 -19.35 -8.95 0.68
CA LYS A 207 -20.09 -10.12 1.11
C LYS A 207 -21.01 -10.61 -0.02
N TRP A 208 -21.03 -11.91 -0.26
CA TRP A 208 -22.01 -12.51 -1.18
C TRP A 208 -23.39 -12.55 -0.54
N ASN A 209 -24.40 -12.06 -1.26
CA ASN A 209 -25.79 -12.14 -0.90
C ASN A 209 -26.49 -13.15 -1.81
N ALA A 210 -26.79 -14.33 -1.28
CA ALA A 210 -27.40 -15.41 -2.04
C ALA A 210 -28.84 -15.09 -2.47
N ASP A 211 -29.60 -14.37 -1.66
CA ASP A 211 -31.00 -14.03 -1.97
C ASP A 211 -31.11 -13.05 -3.14
N LYS A 212 -30.13 -12.13 -3.26
CA LYS A 212 -30.04 -11.15 -4.34
C LYS A 212 -29.14 -11.59 -5.49
N ASN A 213 -28.45 -12.71 -5.35
CA ASN A 213 -27.45 -13.22 -6.31
C ASN A 213 -26.42 -12.17 -6.72
N CYS A 214 -25.88 -11.41 -5.76
CA CYS A 214 -24.88 -10.37 -6.01
C CYS A 214 -23.93 -10.21 -4.82
N TYR A 215 -22.79 -9.56 -5.07
CA TYR A 215 -21.93 -9.04 -4.00
C TYR A 215 -22.50 -7.74 -3.45
N GLU A 216 -22.34 -7.53 -2.15
CA GLU A 216 -22.68 -6.30 -1.44
C GLU A 216 -21.45 -5.74 -0.71
N THR A 217 -21.46 -4.44 -0.47
CA THR A 217 -20.45 -3.77 0.38
C THR A 217 -20.54 -4.31 1.81
N ASN A 218 -19.37 -4.57 2.43
CA ASN A 218 -19.28 -5.06 3.81
C ASN A 218 -17.99 -4.56 4.48
N GLY A 219 -17.68 -3.28 4.34
CA GLY A 219 -16.47 -2.67 4.91
C GLY A 219 -16.17 -1.31 4.31
N GLY A 220 -15.09 -0.69 4.79
CA GLY A 220 -14.67 0.64 4.34
C GLY A 220 -14.09 0.62 2.93
N ARG A 221 -12.97 -0.08 2.73
CA ARG A 221 -12.42 -0.37 1.40
C ARG A 221 -13.10 -1.63 0.89
N VAL A 222 -13.78 -1.52 -0.25
CA VAL A 222 -14.68 -2.56 -0.76
C VAL A 222 -13.99 -3.41 -1.82
N LEU A 223 -13.38 -2.76 -2.81
CA LEU A 223 -12.72 -3.42 -3.93
C LEU A 223 -11.43 -2.67 -4.28
N ALA A 224 -10.48 -3.38 -4.89
CA ALA A 224 -9.33 -2.80 -5.56
C ALA A 224 -9.34 -3.25 -7.04
N VAL A 225 -9.34 -2.28 -7.96
CA VAL A 225 -9.24 -2.51 -9.39
C VAL A 225 -7.81 -2.23 -9.81
N VAL A 226 -7.13 -3.23 -10.38
CA VAL A 226 -5.69 -3.17 -10.65
C VAL A 226 -5.41 -3.48 -12.11
N ALA A 227 -4.70 -2.58 -12.77
CA ALA A 227 -4.27 -2.77 -14.15
C ALA A 227 -2.76 -2.54 -14.32
N GLN A 228 -2.20 -3.25 -15.29
CA GLN A 228 -0.80 -3.15 -15.71
C GLN A 228 -0.68 -2.42 -17.04
N GLY A 229 0.52 -1.88 -17.31
CA GLY A 229 0.90 -1.30 -18.60
C GLY A 229 2.41 -1.16 -18.73
N GLU A 230 2.88 -0.97 -19.95
CA GLU A 230 4.31 -0.72 -20.22
C GLU A 230 4.74 0.66 -19.69
N SER A 231 3.80 1.59 -19.58
CA SER A 231 4.01 2.91 -19.00
C SER A 231 3.00 3.20 -17.89
N LEU A 232 3.36 4.13 -16.99
CA LEU A 232 2.44 4.60 -15.95
C LEU A 232 1.14 5.15 -16.54
N SER A 233 1.22 5.87 -17.66
CA SER A 233 0.05 6.44 -18.34
C SER A 233 -0.91 5.35 -18.81
N GLU A 234 -0.38 4.26 -19.37
CA GLU A 234 -1.18 3.13 -19.85
C GLU A 234 -1.84 2.37 -18.69
N ALA A 235 -1.06 1.98 -17.68
CA ALA A 235 -1.59 1.29 -16.50
C ALA A 235 -2.69 2.11 -15.82
N ARG A 236 -2.44 3.41 -15.63
CA ARG A 236 -3.40 4.36 -15.08
C ARG A 236 -4.68 4.43 -15.90
N GLN A 237 -4.56 4.63 -17.22
CA GLN A 237 -5.73 4.75 -18.11
C GLN A 237 -6.58 3.48 -18.07
N ARG A 238 -5.95 2.31 -18.11
CA ARG A 238 -6.65 1.02 -17.98
C ARG A 238 -7.37 0.92 -16.64
N ALA A 239 -6.68 1.12 -15.52
CA ALA A 239 -7.26 1.04 -14.19
C ALA A 239 -8.47 1.97 -14.03
N HIS A 240 -8.33 3.25 -14.41
CA HIS A 240 -9.43 4.21 -14.29
C HIS A 240 -10.60 3.94 -15.23
N ASN A 241 -10.38 3.39 -16.42
CA ASN A 241 -11.45 3.00 -17.32
C ASN A 241 -12.24 1.81 -16.75
N GLU A 242 -11.54 0.84 -16.18
CA GLU A 242 -12.18 -0.33 -15.59
C GLU A 242 -12.95 0.01 -14.28
N THR A 243 -12.44 0.92 -13.44
CA THR A 243 -13.17 1.38 -12.25
C THR A 243 -14.52 2.03 -12.55
N LYS A 244 -14.69 2.63 -13.76
CA LYS A 244 -15.96 3.28 -14.16
C LYS A 244 -17.09 2.28 -14.37
N LYS A 245 -16.76 1.01 -14.64
CA LYS A 245 -17.72 -0.07 -14.88
C LYS A 245 -18.36 -0.55 -13.57
N VAL A 246 -17.58 -0.55 -12.48
CA VAL A 246 -18.06 -0.98 -11.16
C VAL A 246 -18.86 0.14 -10.49
N LYS A 247 -20.00 -0.20 -9.89
CA LYS A 247 -20.91 0.76 -9.24
C LYS A 247 -21.54 0.17 -7.99
N PHE A 248 -21.61 0.97 -6.94
CA PHE A 248 -22.47 0.79 -5.77
C PHE A 248 -22.83 2.15 -5.18
N ASP A 249 -23.88 2.23 -4.39
CA ASP A 249 -24.38 3.52 -3.91
C ASP A 249 -23.38 4.19 -2.95
N GLY A 250 -23.13 5.47 -3.18
CA GLY A 250 -22.19 6.28 -2.40
C GLY A 250 -20.72 5.86 -2.54
N MET A 251 -20.37 5.16 -3.62
CA MET A 251 -18.98 4.77 -3.91
C MET A 251 -18.04 5.98 -3.91
N GLN A 252 -16.93 5.85 -3.18
CA GLN A 252 -15.85 6.81 -3.13
C GLN A 252 -14.61 6.24 -3.84
N ARG A 253 -13.95 7.03 -4.64
CA ARG A 253 -12.69 6.70 -5.32
C ARG A 253 -11.90 7.95 -5.65
N ARG A 254 -10.61 7.81 -5.87
CA ARG A 254 -9.73 8.88 -6.35
C ARG A 254 -9.42 8.72 -7.84
N PRO A 255 -9.83 9.65 -8.70
CA PRO A 255 -9.50 9.59 -10.13
C PRO A 255 -8.08 10.07 -10.45
N ASP A 256 -7.34 10.60 -9.49
CA ASP A 256 -5.96 11.09 -9.64
C ASP A 256 -4.86 10.07 -9.29
N ILE A 257 -5.22 8.83 -8.94
CA ILE A 257 -4.22 7.76 -8.70
C ILE A 257 -3.35 7.56 -9.94
N GLY A 258 -2.04 7.63 -9.77
CA GLY A 258 -1.07 7.53 -10.85
C GLY A 258 -0.86 8.81 -11.67
N PHE A 259 -1.47 9.95 -11.29
CA PHE A 259 -1.23 11.24 -11.95
C PHE A 259 -0.08 12.03 -11.32
N ALA A 260 0.24 11.80 -10.07
CA ALA A 260 1.34 12.51 -9.43
C ALA A 260 2.66 12.20 -10.14
N SER A 261 3.40 13.24 -10.49
CA SER A 261 4.79 13.10 -10.92
C SER A 261 5.60 12.55 -9.75
N PHE A 262 6.22 11.42 -9.98
CA PHE A 262 7.24 10.90 -9.09
C PHE A 262 8.55 11.62 -9.47
N VAL A 263 8.98 12.54 -8.65
CA VAL A 263 10.27 13.22 -8.78
C VAL A 263 11.14 12.81 -7.60
#